data_859a139cea5d7def1c6ba069c1e1717d
#
_entry.id   859a139cea5d7def1c6ba069c1e1717d
#
_cell.length_a   1.000
_cell.length_b   1.000
_cell.length_c   1.000
_cell.angle_alpha   90.00
_cell.angle_beta   90.00
_cell.angle_gamma   90.00
#
_symmetry.space_group_name_H-M   'P 1'
#
loop_
_entity.id
_entity.type
_entity.pdbx_description
1 polymer ?
#
loop_
_entity_poly.entity_id
_entity_poly.type
_entity_poly.pdbx_seq_one_letter_code
_entity_poly.pdbx_strand_id
1 'polypeptide(L)'
;KRNDRFSLLLGPWPHSGVNYNYGSFGPLQFEGDTAMQARRDVIKPFLDHYLKDKAPRAAVSPVTVFETGTMTWRHQKTWPASNAQRALYLAADGHATFAAPKAQGFDEYVSDPAKPVPYIPRPIRFFDHDAWKKWLIGDQRSFSDRTDVLTFVTDPLTAPVHISGAAQVDLYASTSGTDSDWVVKLIDLYPDEYALEPEMGGYQLAVAMDIFRGRYRN
;
A
#
# COMPACT_ATOMS: atom_id res chain seq x y z
N LYS A 1 -10.04 27.28 -12.69
CA LYS A 1 -11.45 26.90 -12.41
C LYS A 1 -11.44 25.54 -11.74
N ARG A 2 -12.02 25.42 -10.55
CA ARG A 2 -12.18 24.14 -9.86
C ARG A 2 -13.16 23.27 -10.66
N ASN A 3 -12.73 22.07 -11.05
CA ASN A 3 -13.60 21.15 -11.77
C ASN A 3 -14.42 20.36 -10.72
N ASP A 4 -15.70 20.68 -10.57
CA ASP A 4 -16.64 20.03 -9.65
C ASP A 4 -17.22 18.72 -10.17
N ARG A 5 -16.86 18.36 -11.42
CA ARG A 5 -17.25 17.08 -12.05
C ARG A 5 -16.26 15.94 -11.79
N PHE A 6 -15.33 16.15 -10.86
CA PHE A 6 -14.29 15.20 -10.55
C PHE A 6 -14.24 14.93 -9.04
N SER A 7 -14.29 13.66 -8.67
CA SER A 7 -14.15 13.20 -7.29
C SER A 7 -13.24 11.98 -7.25
N LEU A 8 -12.35 11.91 -6.27
CA LEU A 8 -11.48 10.77 -6.02
C LEU A 8 -12.13 9.84 -5.00
N LEU A 9 -12.29 8.57 -5.36
CA LEU A 9 -12.74 7.51 -4.47
C LEU A 9 -11.66 6.43 -4.38
N LEU A 10 -11.12 6.21 -3.18
CA LEU A 10 -10.16 5.15 -2.89
C LEU A 10 -10.76 4.17 -1.87
N GLY A 11 -10.86 2.92 -2.24
CA GLY A 11 -11.40 1.87 -1.38
C GLY A 11 -10.54 0.60 -1.42
N PRO A 12 -10.74 -0.32 -0.47
CA PRO A 12 -9.90 -1.50 -0.26
C PRO A 12 -10.29 -2.65 -1.20
N TRP A 13 -10.26 -2.42 -2.49
CA TRP A 13 -10.68 -3.41 -3.49
C TRP A 13 -9.60 -3.65 -4.55
N PRO A 14 -9.55 -4.85 -5.13
CA PRO A 14 -8.82 -5.10 -6.36
C PRO A 14 -9.52 -4.45 -7.56
N HIS A 15 -8.90 -4.57 -8.73
CA HIS A 15 -9.49 -4.10 -9.99
C HIS A 15 -10.95 -4.56 -10.16
N SER A 16 -11.82 -3.62 -10.48
CA SER A 16 -13.27 -3.79 -10.62
C SER A 16 -14.02 -4.21 -9.33
N GLY A 17 -13.34 -4.36 -8.20
CA GLY A 17 -13.92 -4.84 -6.95
C GLY A 17 -15.07 -4.00 -6.44
N VAL A 18 -15.07 -2.70 -6.71
CA VAL A 18 -16.17 -1.80 -6.36
C VAL A 18 -17.55 -2.23 -6.93
N ASN A 19 -17.57 -3.06 -7.97
CA ASN A 19 -18.80 -3.57 -8.60
C ASN A 19 -19.39 -4.81 -7.91
N TYR A 20 -18.68 -5.37 -6.94
CA TYR A 20 -19.07 -6.59 -6.22
C TYR A 20 -19.28 -6.31 -4.73
N ASN A 21 -19.34 -7.35 -3.93
CA ASN A 21 -19.42 -7.25 -2.48
C ASN A 21 -18.04 -7.49 -1.85
N TYR A 22 -17.62 -6.58 -0.96
CA TYR A 22 -16.33 -6.66 -0.28
C TYR A 22 -16.46 -6.33 1.21
N GLY A 23 -16.70 -7.37 2.01
CA GLY A 23 -16.59 -7.33 3.48
C GLY A 23 -15.21 -7.77 3.98
N SER A 24 -14.38 -8.33 3.06
CA SER A 24 -13.01 -8.76 3.35
C SER A 24 -12.16 -8.73 2.09
N PHE A 25 -10.83 -8.73 2.26
CA PHE A 25 -9.90 -8.90 1.15
C PHE A 25 -8.74 -9.80 1.59
N GLY A 26 -8.78 -11.06 1.17
CA GLY A 26 -7.92 -12.10 1.73
C GLY A 26 -8.12 -12.23 3.25
N PRO A 27 -7.06 -12.15 4.05
CA PRO A 27 -7.16 -12.20 5.51
C PRO A 27 -7.68 -10.87 6.12
N LEU A 28 -7.69 -9.77 5.37
CA LEU A 28 -8.14 -8.47 5.88
C LEU A 28 -9.66 -8.43 5.97
N GLN A 29 -10.19 -8.22 7.17
CA GLN A 29 -11.63 -8.10 7.42
C GLN A 29 -12.04 -6.63 7.50
N PHE A 30 -13.22 -6.29 6.99
CA PHE A 30 -13.77 -4.93 7.02
C PHE A 30 -15.13 -4.92 7.73
N GLU A 31 -15.49 -3.79 8.32
CA GLU A 31 -16.81 -3.59 8.91
C GLU A 31 -17.85 -3.38 7.81
N GLY A 32 -18.50 -4.47 7.41
CA GLY A 32 -19.53 -4.51 6.37
C GLY A 32 -18.99 -4.46 4.95
N ASP A 33 -19.90 -4.40 3.98
CA ASP A 33 -19.57 -4.35 2.55
C ASP A 33 -19.14 -2.94 2.12
N THR A 34 -17.83 -2.71 2.11
CA THR A 34 -17.22 -1.42 1.76
C THR A 34 -17.53 -1.00 0.32
N ALA A 35 -17.64 -1.95 -0.61
CA ALA A 35 -17.98 -1.67 -2.01
C ALA A 35 -19.45 -1.24 -2.16
N MET A 36 -20.37 -1.88 -1.46
CA MET A 36 -21.76 -1.46 -1.42
C MET A 36 -21.91 -0.06 -0.80
N GLN A 37 -21.21 0.20 0.31
CA GLN A 37 -21.19 1.52 0.93
C GLN A 37 -20.75 2.60 -0.07
N ALA A 38 -19.64 2.37 -0.77
CA ALA A 38 -19.14 3.31 -1.77
C ALA A 38 -20.11 3.53 -2.94
N ARG A 39 -20.74 2.45 -3.44
CA ARG A 39 -21.75 2.57 -4.51
C ARG A 39 -22.95 3.37 -4.04
N ARG A 40 -23.46 3.10 -2.83
CA ARG A 40 -24.66 3.76 -2.27
C ARG A 40 -24.40 5.23 -1.95
N ASP A 41 -23.27 5.52 -1.29
CA ASP A 41 -23.06 6.81 -0.61
C ASP A 41 -22.23 7.79 -1.45
N VAL A 42 -21.49 7.30 -2.45
CA VAL A 42 -20.59 8.13 -3.28
C VAL A 42 -20.96 8.04 -4.76
N ILE A 43 -20.88 6.83 -5.34
CA ILE A 43 -21.01 6.66 -6.80
C ILE A 43 -22.42 6.99 -7.28
N LYS A 44 -23.43 6.41 -6.65
CA LYS A 44 -24.82 6.63 -7.05
C LYS A 44 -25.25 8.10 -6.91
N PRO A 45 -25.02 8.79 -5.77
CA PRO A 45 -25.35 10.21 -5.66
C PRO A 45 -24.63 11.09 -6.68
N PHE A 46 -23.35 10.80 -6.95
CA PHE A 46 -22.56 11.51 -7.96
C PHE A 46 -23.19 11.34 -9.36
N LEU A 47 -23.45 10.11 -9.77
CA LEU A 47 -24.03 9.82 -11.09
C LEU A 47 -25.48 10.36 -11.20
N ASP A 48 -26.28 10.23 -10.16
CA ASP A 48 -27.65 10.77 -10.17
C ASP A 48 -27.62 12.29 -10.40
N HIS A 49 -26.71 13.00 -9.75
CA HIS A 49 -26.58 14.45 -9.92
C HIS A 49 -26.23 14.89 -11.35
N TYR A 50 -25.31 14.17 -12.01
CA TYR A 50 -24.84 14.57 -13.34
C TYR A 50 -25.61 13.96 -14.51
N LEU A 51 -26.35 12.86 -14.28
CA LEU A 51 -27.00 12.09 -15.34
C LEU A 51 -28.53 12.15 -15.29
N LYS A 52 -29.13 12.61 -14.19
CA LYS A 52 -30.59 12.70 -14.07
C LYS A 52 -31.07 14.15 -14.02
N ASP A 53 -32.07 14.46 -14.82
CA ASP A 53 -32.74 15.74 -14.73
C ASP A 53 -33.38 15.94 -13.36
N LYS A 54 -33.22 17.13 -12.79
CA LYS A 54 -33.83 17.53 -11.50
C LYS A 54 -33.33 16.72 -10.28
N ALA A 55 -32.29 15.92 -10.39
CA ALA A 55 -31.70 15.28 -9.22
C ALA A 55 -31.11 16.34 -8.26
N PRO A 56 -31.21 16.14 -6.95
CA PRO A 56 -30.60 17.06 -5.99
C PRO A 56 -29.08 17.09 -6.19
N ARG A 57 -28.46 18.22 -5.83
CA ARG A 57 -27.00 18.29 -5.85
C ARG A 57 -26.42 17.26 -4.88
N ALA A 58 -25.55 16.39 -5.40
CA ALA A 58 -24.86 15.42 -4.57
C ALA A 58 -23.92 16.11 -3.58
N ALA A 59 -24.02 15.78 -2.32
CA ALA A 59 -23.09 16.18 -1.28
C ALA A 59 -21.85 15.26 -1.26
N VAL A 60 -21.27 14.98 -2.46
CA VAL A 60 -20.10 14.13 -2.58
C VAL A 60 -18.85 14.94 -2.30
N SER A 61 -18.01 14.46 -1.40
CA SER A 61 -16.73 15.08 -1.10
C SER A 61 -15.77 15.01 -2.29
N PRO A 62 -14.89 16.01 -2.49
CA PRO A 62 -13.86 15.93 -3.53
C PRO A 62 -12.98 14.70 -3.43
N VAL A 63 -12.74 14.22 -2.22
CA VAL A 63 -11.99 13.00 -1.93
C VAL A 63 -12.74 12.17 -0.88
N THR A 64 -12.93 10.91 -1.15
CA THR A 64 -13.43 9.91 -0.21
C THR A 64 -12.45 8.74 -0.20
N VAL A 65 -11.89 8.41 0.95
CA VAL A 65 -10.92 7.32 1.11
C VAL A 65 -11.27 6.43 2.29
N PHE A 66 -11.13 5.12 2.11
CA PHE A 66 -11.28 4.16 3.20
C PHE A 66 -9.95 4.03 3.95
N GLU A 67 -9.98 4.31 5.23
CA GLU A 67 -8.83 4.16 6.14
C GLU A 67 -8.86 2.78 6.77
N THR A 68 -7.96 1.91 6.35
CA THR A 68 -7.95 0.50 6.74
C THR A 68 -7.65 0.28 8.22
N GLY A 69 -6.81 1.12 8.84
CA GLY A 69 -6.48 0.98 10.27
C GLY A 69 -7.63 1.32 11.23
N THR A 70 -8.54 2.21 10.82
CA THR A 70 -9.71 2.60 11.61
C THR A 70 -11.03 2.07 11.06
N MET A 71 -10.98 1.34 9.92
CA MET A 71 -12.15 0.79 9.22
C MET A 71 -13.21 1.83 8.88
N THR A 72 -12.81 3.09 8.59
CA THR A 72 -13.72 4.20 8.37
C THR A 72 -13.52 4.91 7.04
N TRP A 73 -14.61 5.44 6.49
CA TRP A 73 -14.57 6.35 5.36
C TRP A 73 -14.21 7.77 5.81
N ARG A 74 -13.15 8.32 5.20
CA ARG A 74 -12.72 9.71 5.42
C ARG A 74 -13.11 10.57 4.23
N HIS A 75 -13.70 11.73 4.52
CA HIS A 75 -14.09 12.73 3.52
C HIS A 75 -13.14 13.93 3.62
N GLN A 76 -12.48 14.26 2.51
CA GLN A 76 -11.40 15.24 2.48
C GLN A 76 -11.61 16.24 1.34
N LYS A 77 -10.99 17.43 1.47
CA LYS A 77 -11.02 18.47 0.42
C LYS A 77 -9.94 18.26 -0.63
N THR A 78 -8.84 17.63 -0.25
CA THR A 78 -7.65 17.39 -1.08
C THR A 78 -7.06 16.02 -0.78
N TRP A 79 -6.26 15.50 -1.69
CA TRP A 79 -5.47 14.30 -1.49
C TRP A 79 -3.99 14.59 -1.79
N PRO A 80 -3.08 14.27 -0.88
CA PRO A 80 -3.36 13.89 0.51
C PRO A 80 -4.01 15.03 1.30
N ALA A 81 -4.56 14.72 2.49
CA ALA A 81 -5.20 15.72 3.36
C ALA A 81 -4.20 16.72 3.94
N SER A 82 -2.94 16.30 4.08
CA SER A 82 -1.81 17.09 4.56
C SER A 82 -0.58 16.82 3.70
N ASN A 83 0.28 17.81 3.55
CA ASN A 83 1.59 17.67 2.90
C ASN A 83 2.72 17.47 3.93
N ALA A 84 2.40 17.20 5.20
CA ALA A 84 3.40 16.88 6.20
C ALA A 84 4.10 15.58 5.82
N GLN A 85 5.43 15.63 5.72
CA GLN A 85 6.26 14.47 5.45
C GLN A 85 6.99 14.07 6.72
N ARG A 86 7.15 12.77 6.91
CA ARG A 86 7.96 12.18 7.97
C ARG A 86 8.90 11.17 7.35
N ALA A 87 10.19 11.37 7.58
CA ALA A 87 11.21 10.44 7.07
C ALA A 87 11.28 9.19 7.96
N LEU A 88 11.43 8.05 7.30
CA LEU A 88 11.84 6.78 7.89
C LEU A 88 13.23 6.46 7.34
N TYR A 89 14.24 6.47 8.18
CA TYR A 89 15.62 6.26 7.79
C TYR A 89 16.01 4.79 7.89
N LEU A 90 16.77 4.32 6.93
CA LEU A 90 17.48 3.04 7.00
C LEU A 90 18.73 3.23 7.84
N ALA A 91 18.91 2.38 8.84
CA ALA A 91 20.03 2.44 9.78
C ALA A 91 20.78 1.11 9.80
N ALA A 92 21.92 1.06 10.51
CA ALA A 92 22.74 -0.15 10.62
C ALA A 92 21.95 -1.33 11.19
N ASP A 93 22.45 -2.52 10.95
CA ASP A 93 21.95 -3.79 11.49
C ASP A 93 20.48 -4.09 11.15
N GLY A 94 20.01 -3.62 9.97
CA GLY A 94 18.65 -3.84 9.51
C GLY A 94 17.59 -3.06 10.27
N HIS A 95 17.96 -1.98 10.96
CA HIS A 95 17.01 -1.13 11.65
C HIS A 95 16.43 -0.03 10.75
N ALA A 96 15.15 0.28 10.94
CA ALA A 96 14.51 1.47 10.42
C ALA A 96 14.14 2.41 11.58
N THR A 97 14.32 3.72 11.42
CA THR A 97 14.11 4.68 12.50
C THR A 97 13.56 6.01 12.01
N PHE A 98 12.71 6.66 12.81
CA PHE A 98 12.21 7.99 12.53
C PHE A 98 13.18 9.11 12.92
N ALA A 99 14.28 8.79 13.58
CA ALA A 99 15.36 9.72 13.90
C ALA A 99 16.52 9.51 12.92
N ALA A 100 17.10 10.59 12.41
CA ALA A 100 18.24 10.48 11.50
C ALA A 100 19.42 9.74 12.18
N PRO A 101 19.98 8.69 11.56
CA PRO A 101 21.11 7.96 12.12
C PRO A 101 22.33 8.86 12.19
N LYS A 102 23.15 8.68 13.24
CA LYS A 102 24.39 9.45 13.43
C LYS A 102 25.58 8.84 12.66
N ALA A 103 25.55 7.53 12.48
CA ALA A 103 26.58 6.81 11.72
C ALA A 103 26.20 6.73 10.25
N GLN A 104 27.21 6.76 9.38
CA GLN A 104 27.07 6.44 7.97
C GLN A 104 27.60 5.03 7.73
N GLY A 105 26.99 4.32 6.80
CA GLY A 105 27.34 2.98 6.40
C GLY A 105 26.65 2.60 5.11
N PHE A 106 26.86 1.39 4.68
CA PHE A 106 26.15 0.80 3.55
C PHE A 106 25.89 -0.67 3.83
N ASP A 107 24.84 -1.19 3.24
CA ASP A 107 24.55 -2.61 3.16
C ASP A 107 24.65 -3.05 1.71
N GLU A 108 25.05 -4.30 1.49
CA GLU A 108 25.22 -4.84 0.15
C GLU A 108 24.57 -6.22 0.00
N TYR A 109 24.16 -6.51 -1.20
CA TYR A 109 23.61 -7.82 -1.57
C TYR A 109 23.98 -8.16 -3.01
N VAL A 110 23.91 -9.43 -3.36
CA VAL A 110 24.12 -9.89 -4.73
C VAL A 110 22.77 -10.04 -5.42
N SER A 111 22.54 -9.16 -6.42
CA SER A 111 21.36 -9.29 -7.29
C SER A 111 21.64 -10.28 -8.40
N ASP A 112 20.94 -11.43 -8.38
CA ASP A 112 21.06 -12.46 -9.42
C ASP A 112 19.82 -12.40 -10.34
N PRO A 113 19.95 -11.91 -11.58
CA PRO A 113 18.82 -11.84 -12.52
C PRO A 113 18.28 -13.22 -12.92
N ALA A 114 19.06 -14.30 -12.73
CA ALA A 114 18.59 -15.66 -12.97
C ALA A 114 17.66 -16.18 -11.85
N LYS A 115 17.68 -15.53 -10.67
CA LYS A 115 16.86 -15.88 -9.51
C LYS A 115 16.13 -14.66 -8.96
N PRO A 116 15.28 -14.00 -9.75
CA PRO A 116 14.60 -12.77 -9.30
C PRO A 116 13.75 -13.05 -8.05
N VAL A 117 13.68 -12.05 -7.17
CA VAL A 117 12.82 -12.11 -5.99
C VAL A 117 11.36 -12.09 -6.45
N PRO A 118 10.56 -13.12 -6.16
CA PRO A 118 9.16 -13.12 -6.54
C PRO A 118 8.34 -12.20 -5.60
N TYR A 119 7.22 -11.68 -6.10
CA TYR A 119 6.26 -10.96 -5.26
C TYR A 119 5.26 -11.91 -4.60
N ILE A 120 4.89 -12.97 -5.29
CA ILE A 120 4.06 -14.07 -4.78
C ILE A 120 4.63 -15.41 -5.22
N PRO A 121 4.32 -16.52 -4.53
CA PRO A 121 4.76 -17.86 -4.93
C PRO A 121 4.35 -18.20 -6.36
N ARG A 122 5.23 -18.89 -7.09
CA ARG A 122 4.97 -19.40 -8.44
C ARG A 122 4.55 -20.87 -8.41
N PRO A 123 3.79 -21.36 -9.42
CA PRO A 123 3.31 -20.66 -10.61
C PRO A 123 2.10 -19.77 -10.34
N ILE A 124 2.05 -18.59 -10.99
CA ILE A 124 0.90 -17.70 -10.92
C ILE A 124 -0.16 -18.22 -11.91
N ARG A 125 -1.32 -18.60 -11.41
CA ARG A 125 -2.44 -19.05 -12.25
C ARG A 125 -3.32 -17.86 -12.58
N PHE A 126 -3.18 -17.33 -13.79
CA PHE A 126 -3.87 -16.12 -14.24
C PHE A 126 -5.41 -16.22 -14.17
N PHE A 127 -5.97 -17.39 -14.37
CA PHE A 127 -7.43 -17.60 -14.31
C PHE A 127 -7.95 -18.04 -12.95
N ASP A 128 -7.08 -18.16 -11.95
CA ASP A 128 -7.51 -18.36 -10.58
C ASP A 128 -7.89 -16.98 -10.01
N HIS A 129 -9.19 -16.70 -10.01
CA HIS A 129 -9.73 -15.43 -9.54
C HIS A 129 -9.27 -15.06 -8.12
N ASP A 130 -9.09 -16.04 -7.26
CA ASP A 130 -8.66 -15.79 -5.89
C ASP A 130 -7.16 -15.50 -5.81
N ALA A 131 -6.32 -16.22 -6.54
CA ALA A 131 -4.89 -15.95 -6.60
C ALA A 131 -4.61 -14.59 -7.25
N TRP A 132 -5.35 -14.23 -8.31
CA TRP A 132 -5.23 -12.93 -8.98
C TRP A 132 -5.59 -11.76 -8.06
N LYS A 133 -6.61 -11.88 -7.24
CA LYS A 133 -7.02 -10.82 -6.31
C LYS A 133 -6.04 -10.70 -5.12
N LYS A 134 -5.59 -11.83 -4.60
CA LYS A 134 -4.74 -11.89 -3.40
C LYS A 134 -3.32 -11.39 -3.61
N TRP A 135 -2.83 -11.25 -4.85
CA TRP A 135 -1.47 -10.76 -5.08
C TRP A 135 -1.22 -9.37 -4.48
N LEU A 136 -2.25 -8.50 -4.42
CA LEU A 136 -2.15 -7.15 -3.85
C LEU A 136 -1.85 -7.13 -2.34
N ILE A 137 -2.19 -8.22 -1.66
CA ILE A 137 -2.09 -8.35 -0.20
C ILE A 137 -1.24 -9.56 0.20
N GLY A 138 -0.50 -10.15 -0.75
CA GLY A 138 0.30 -11.35 -0.50
C GLY A 138 1.33 -11.14 0.60
N ASP A 139 1.38 -12.11 1.53
CA ASP A 139 2.34 -12.12 2.62
C ASP A 139 3.79 -12.15 2.11
N GLN A 140 4.60 -11.21 2.56
CA GLN A 140 5.96 -11.04 2.11
C GLN A 140 7.01 -11.81 2.94
N ARG A 141 6.62 -12.53 4.00
CA ARG A 141 7.52 -13.31 4.86
C ARG A 141 8.42 -14.27 4.08
N SER A 142 7.87 -14.93 3.06
CA SER A 142 8.62 -15.89 2.24
C SER A 142 9.78 -15.26 1.44
N PHE A 143 9.88 -13.96 1.40
CA PHE A 143 10.87 -13.24 0.59
C PHE A 143 11.79 -12.35 1.41
N SER A 144 11.41 -11.97 2.62
CA SER A 144 12.18 -11.07 3.49
C SER A 144 13.45 -11.70 4.07
N ASP A 145 13.49 -13.03 4.19
CA ASP A 145 14.64 -13.75 4.76
C ASP A 145 15.70 -14.13 3.71
N ARG A 146 15.52 -13.70 2.48
CA ARG A 146 16.48 -14.00 1.41
C ARG A 146 17.74 -13.18 1.56
N THR A 147 18.89 -13.75 1.21
CA THR A 147 20.20 -13.08 1.24
C THR A 147 20.39 -12.01 0.15
N ASP A 148 19.47 -11.98 -0.83
CA ASP A 148 19.40 -10.99 -1.91
C ASP A 148 18.30 -9.94 -1.69
N VAL A 149 17.82 -9.82 -0.44
CA VAL A 149 16.85 -8.82 0.01
C VAL A 149 17.38 -8.14 1.27
N LEU A 150 17.42 -6.82 1.26
CA LEU A 150 17.72 -6.04 2.45
C LEU A 150 16.41 -5.69 3.16
N THR A 151 16.30 -6.03 4.43
CA THR A 151 15.13 -5.79 5.26
C THR A 151 15.52 -4.88 6.43
N PHE A 152 14.74 -3.81 6.62
CA PHE A 152 14.91 -2.86 7.70
C PHE A 152 13.62 -2.76 8.50
N VAL A 153 13.69 -2.95 9.82
CA VAL A 153 12.52 -3.04 10.69
C VAL A 153 12.60 -1.98 11.79
N THR A 154 11.50 -1.31 12.07
CA THR A 154 11.41 -0.40 13.22
C THR A 154 11.25 -1.20 14.52
N ASP A 155 11.56 -0.58 15.63
CA ASP A 155 11.02 -1.06 16.91
C ASP A 155 9.48 -1.10 16.83
N PRO A 156 8.80 -1.92 17.65
CA PRO A 156 7.36 -1.94 17.73
C PRO A 156 6.81 -0.52 17.96
N LEU A 157 5.81 -0.14 17.15
CA LEU A 157 5.23 1.18 17.24
C LEU A 157 4.48 1.34 18.57
N THR A 158 4.80 2.38 19.32
CA THR A 158 4.15 2.71 20.60
C THR A 158 2.93 3.60 20.44
N ALA A 159 2.70 4.11 19.23
CA ALA A 159 1.54 4.92 18.87
C ALA A 159 1.17 4.65 17.40
N PRO A 160 -0.11 4.81 17.02
CA PRO A 160 -0.53 4.64 15.63
C PRO A 160 0.22 5.57 14.68
N VAL A 161 0.63 5.05 13.53
CA VAL A 161 1.18 5.83 12.42
C VAL A 161 0.15 5.85 11.30
N HIS A 162 -0.24 7.05 10.89
CA HIS A 162 -1.17 7.26 9.79
C HIS A 162 -0.40 7.65 8.53
N ILE A 163 -0.52 6.83 7.48
CA ILE A 163 0.11 7.05 6.19
C ILE A 163 -0.97 7.46 5.19
N SER A 164 -0.75 8.57 4.49
CA SER A 164 -1.68 9.09 3.49
C SER A 164 -0.92 9.76 2.36
N GLY A 165 -1.30 9.47 1.11
CA GLY A 165 -0.62 9.99 -0.07
C GLY A 165 0.41 9.01 -0.65
N ALA A 166 1.30 9.54 -1.49
CA ALA A 166 2.36 8.77 -2.12
C ALA A 166 3.56 8.64 -1.18
N ALA A 167 4.03 7.42 -0.94
CA ALA A 167 5.33 7.20 -0.33
C ALA A 167 6.43 7.65 -1.30
N GLN A 168 7.48 8.26 -0.77
CA GLN A 168 8.65 8.68 -1.54
C GLN A 168 9.88 7.97 -0.99
N VAL A 169 10.79 7.57 -1.88
CA VAL A 169 12.05 6.90 -1.50
C VAL A 169 13.22 7.69 -2.06
N ASP A 170 14.12 8.09 -1.17
CA ASP A 170 15.41 8.68 -1.51
C ASP A 170 16.49 7.65 -1.19
N LEU A 171 17.10 7.06 -2.23
CA LEU A 171 18.05 5.96 -2.10
C LEU A 171 19.39 6.34 -2.74
N TYR A 172 20.46 6.26 -1.96
CA TYR A 172 21.83 6.31 -2.47
C TYR A 172 22.29 4.89 -2.74
N ALA A 173 22.39 4.52 -4.02
CA ALA A 173 22.72 3.17 -4.43
C ALA A 173 23.83 3.14 -5.48
N SER A 174 24.61 2.08 -5.47
CA SER A 174 25.61 1.79 -6.50
C SER A 174 25.54 0.31 -6.90
N THR A 175 26.11 -0.03 -8.05
CA THR A 175 26.21 -1.40 -8.53
C THR A 175 27.57 -1.64 -9.12
N SER A 176 28.09 -2.86 -8.98
CA SER A 176 29.30 -3.31 -9.67
C SER A 176 29.06 -3.60 -11.16
N GLY A 177 27.81 -3.68 -11.59
CA GLY A 177 27.40 -3.83 -13.00
C GLY A 177 27.24 -2.49 -13.70
N THR A 178 26.74 -2.55 -14.93
CA THR A 178 26.45 -1.36 -15.75
C THR A 178 25.09 -0.74 -15.44
N ASP A 179 24.18 -1.51 -14.88
CA ASP A 179 22.82 -1.10 -14.56
C ASP A 179 22.22 -1.99 -13.46
N SER A 180 21.19 -1.50 -12.78
CA SER A 180 20.41 -2.26 -11.80
C SER A 180 19.01 -1.66 -11.68
N ASP A 181 18.05 -2.48 -11.25
CA ASP A 181 16.72 -2.03 -10.87
C ASP A 181 16.56 -2.20 -9.35
N TRP A 182 15.98 -1.21 -8.69
CA TRP A 182 15.73 -1.23 -7.24
C TRP A 182 14.24 -1.27 -6.99
N VAL A 183 13.79 -2.29 -6.28
CA VAL A 183 12.41 -2.44 -5.81
C VAL A 183 12.36 -2.15 -4.33
N VAL A 184 11.50 -1.25 -3.92
CA VAL A 184 11.29 -0.91 -2.51
C VAL A 184 9.86 -1.22 -2.12
N LYS A 185 9.70 -1.87 -0.97
CA LYS A 185 8.39 -2.19 -0.38
C LYS A 185 8.31 -1.54 1.00
N LEU A 186 7.24 -0.81 1.26
CA LEU A 186 6.85 -0.41 2.59
C LEU A 186 5.87 -1.45 3.12
N ILE A 187 6.21 -2.07 4.25
CA ILE A 187 5.49 -3.21 4.79
C ILE A 187 4.95 -2.86 6.17
N ASP A 188 3.70 -3.18 6.43
CA ASP A 188 3.12 -3.25 7.76
C ASP A 188 3.38 -4.65 8.31
N LEU A 189 4.26 -4.71 9.32
CA LEU A 189 4.65 -5.95 9.99
C LEU A 189 3.73 -6.16 11.20
N TYR A 190 2.90 -7.17 11.12
CA TYR A 190 2.01 -7.56 12.21
C TYR A 190 2.80 -8.19 13.37
N PRO A 191 2.33 -8.06 14.61
CA PRO A 191 2.93 -8.75 15.75
C PRO A 191 2.95 -10.28 15.54
N ASP A 192 3.93 -10.97 16.09
CA ASP A 192 4.01 -12.43 16.00
C ASP A 192 2.77 -13.12 16.57
N GLU A 193 2.24 -12.57 17.65
CA GLU A 193 0.95 -12.98 18.22
C GLU A 193 -0.11 -11.92 17.95
N TYR A 194 -1.05 -12.22 17.07
CA TYR A 194 -2.18 -11.35 16.73
C TYR A 194 -3.50 -12.02 17.15
N ALA A 195 -3.95 -11.70 18.35
CA ALA A 195 -5.06 -12.42 18.99
C ALA A 195 -6.40 -12.28 18.26
N LEU A 196 -6.61 -11.20 17.49
CA LEU A 196 -7.85 -10.99 16.74
C LEU A 196 -7.97 -11.93 15.54
N GLU A 197 -6.86 -12.20 14.88
CA GLU A 197 -6.77 -13.06 13.70
C GLU A 197 -5.42 -13.80 13.75
N PRO A 198 -5.32 -14.97 14.40
CA PRO A 198 -4.06 -15.67 14.63
C PRO A 198 -3.27 -15.99 13.35
N GLU A 199 -3.94 -16.18 12.22
CA GLU A 199 -3.29 -16.37 10.92
C GLU A 199 -2.54 -15.13 10.42
N MET A 200 -2.82 -13.96 10.98
CA MET A 200 -2.12 -12.71 10.72
C MET A 200 -0.88 -12.53 11.60
N GLY A 201 -0.57 -13.47 12.50
CA GLY A 201 0.65 -13.41 13.32
C GLY A 201 1.90 -13.33 12.45
N GLY A 202 2.72 -12.29 12.63
CA GLY A 202 3.92 -12.01 11.85
C GLY A 202 3.67 -11.70 10.36
N TYR A 203 2.43 -11.43 9.95
CA TYR A 203 2.08 -11.14 8.55
C TYR A 203 2.81 -9.89 8.05
N GLN A 204 3.32 -9.95 6.85
CA GLN A 204 4.02 -8.85 6.20
C GLN A 204 3.17 -8.30 5.05
N LEU A 205 2.34 -7.30 5.36
CA LEU A 205 1.45 -6.64 4.40
C LEU A 205 2.18 -5.51 3.68
N ALA A 206 2.42 -5.65 2.38
CA ALA A 206 2.95 -4.55 1.57
C ALA A 206 1.88 -3.46 1.39
N VAL A 207 2.09 -2.29 2.00
CA VAL A 207 1.17 -1.14 1.90
C VAL A 207 1.52 -0.21 0.75
N ALA A 208 2.78 -0.20 0.31
CA ALA A 208 3.24 0.50 -0.88
C ALA A 208 4.45 -0.21 -1.48
N MET A 209 4.58 -0.14 -2.79
CA MET A 209 5.71 -0.68 -3.51
C MET A 209 5.94 0.12 -4.79
N ASP A 210 7.21 0.33 -5.11
CA ASP A 210 7.60 0.89 -6.40
C ASP A 210 8.94 0.32 -6.87
N ILE A 211 9.24 0.53 -8.14
CA ILE A 211 10.49 0.12 -8.78
C ILE A 211 11.16 1.32 -9.45
N PHE A 212 12.43 1.54 -9.13
CA PHE A 212 13.29 2.45 -9.87
C PHE A 212 14.23 1.66 -10.80
N ARG A 213 14.10 1.90 -12.08
CA ARG A 213 14.97 1.30 -13.08
C ARG A 213 16.17 2.19 -13.34
N GLY A 214 17.36 1.72 -12.99
CA GLY A 214 18.60 2.49 -13.06
C GLY A 214 18.93 3.05 -14.46
N ARG A 215 18.44 2.40 -15.52
CA ARG A 215 18.60 2.90 -16.90
C ARG A 215 17.97 4.28 -17.15
N TYR A 216 17.08 4.74 -16.27
CA TYR A 216 16.40 6.02 -16.40
C TYR A 216 16.89 7.06 -15.37
N ARG A 217 18.09 6.86 -14.81
CA ARG A 217 18.66 7.73 -13.77
C ARG A 217 19.16 9.11 -14.22
N ASN A 218 19.13 9.41 -15.53
CA ASN A 218 19.50 10.69 -16.13
C ASN A 218 18.29 11.37 -16.75
#